data_89b3b216114d27eea76c2af115076b9e
#
_entry.id   89b3b216114d27eea76c2af115076b9e
#
_cell.length_a   1.000
_cell.length_b   1.000
_cell.length_c   1.000
_cell.angle_alpha   90.00
_cell.angle_beta   90.00
_cell.angle_gamma   90.00
#
_symmetry.space_group_name_H-M   'P 1'
#
loop_
_entity.id
_entity.type
_entity.pdbx_description
1 polymer ?
#
loop_
_entity_poly.entity_id
_entity_poly.type
_entity_poly.pdbx_seq_one_letter_code
_entity_poly.pdbx_strand_id
1 'polypeptide(L)'
;MTVKVHIENFQSLEDVEFVIDGLTVITGANNTGKSAVMRALRGAFQNTRGTAFIRHGADSCSVAVEFDDGQTLKWMKGRKRTDKPTYIVNGGTPIHPGQSVPEEVRALGVAPINAGNRELWPQVAPQFNQIFLLDQPGSVMAEAIADVERVGYLNDALRQSSSDRRKANNLLVVRRSDEIRLKGELEQFEGLDEVVLVVTGIEEAIALAARIQSALESLSVLRDRRV
;
A
#
# COMPACT_ATOMS: atom_id res chain seq x y z
N MET A 1 12.59 19.98 27.96
CA MET A 1 12.80 18.69 27.30
C MET A 1 14.27 18.53 27.09
N THR A 2 14.86 17.63 27.84
CA THR A 2 16.30 17.36 27.83
C THR A 2 16.53 16.04 27.11
N VAL A 3 17.48 16.03 26.17
CA VAL A 3 17.79 14.84 25.39
C VAL A 3 19.29 14.58 25.49
N LYS A 4 19.68 13.41 25.97
CA LYS A 4 21.08 12.97 25.93
C LYS A 4 21.36 12.22 24.64
N VAL A 5 22.46 12.53 24.00
CA VAL A 5 22.88 11.95 22.73
C VAL A 5 24.28 11.39 22.87
N HIS A 6 24.45 10.12 22.47
CA HIS A 6 25.74 9.47 22.39
C HIS A 6 25.96 8.91 20.99
N ILE A 7 27.05 9.28 20.35
CA ILE A 7 27.39 8.94 18.97
C ILE A 7 28.77 8.28 18.94
N GLU A 8 28.83 7.07 18.38
CA GLU A 8 30.08 6.32 18.24
C GLU A 8 30.37 6.02 16.76
N ASN A 9 31.61 6.24 16.36
CA ASN A 9 32.15 5.83 15.06
C ASN A 9 31.35 6.33 13.84
N PHE A 10 30.84 7.57 13.90
CA PHE A 10 30.07 8.15 12.83
C PHE A 10 30.85 9.26 12.12
N GLN A 11 31.26 9.06 10.87
CA GLN A 11 32.08 9.99 10.07
C GLN A 11 33.36 10.42 10.84
N SER A 12 33.48 11.73 11.13
CA SER A 12 34.61 12.29 11.91
C SER A 12 34.47 12.08 13.43
N LEU A 13 33.31 11.66 13.90
CA LEU A 13 33.04 11.46 15.33
C LEU A 13 33.52 10.06 15.73
N GLU A 14 34.34 9.99 16.77
CA GLU A 14 34.83 8.75 17.33
C GLU A 14 33.93 8.30 18.46
N ASP A 15 33.84 9.12 19.49
CA ASP A 15 32.99 8.94 20.65
C ASP A 15 32.60 10.33 21.16
N VAL A 16 31.32 10.67 21.08
CA VAL A 16 30.81 12.00 21.42
C VAL A 16 29.53 11.88 22.19
N GLU A 17 29.51 12.44 23.39
CA GLU A 17 28.33 12.56 24.22
C GLU A 17 28.00 14.02 24.50
N PHE A 18 26.72 14.40 24.40
CA PHE A 18 26.25 15.75 24.71
C PHE A 18 24.78 15.74 25.09
N VAL A 19 24.36 16.85 25.71
CA VAL A 19 22.98 17.05 26.14
C VAL A 19 22.37 18.19 25.30
N ILE A 20 21.18 17.97 24.80
CA ILE A 20 20.33 18.98 24.16
C ILE A 20 19.31 19.43 25.20
N ASP A 21 19.31 20.72 25.54
CA ASP A 21 18.34 21.30 26.45
C ASP A 21 17.82 22.61 25.86
N GLY A 22 16.54 22.62 25.49
CA GLY A 22 15.94 23.75 24.76
C GLY A 22 16.68 24.10 23.48
N LEU A 23 17.11 25.36 23.34
CA LEU A 23 17.91 25.83 22.19
C LEU A 23 19.40 25.54 22.45
N THR A 24 19.92 24.56 21.77
CA THR A 24 21.34 24.16 21.86
C THR A 24 22.07 24.52 20.57
N VAL A 25 23.20 25.23 20.70
CA VAL A 25 24.02 25.68 19.55
C VAL A 25 25.38 24.97 19.58
N ILE A 26 25.68 24.25 18.50
CA ILE A 26 26.97 23.54 18.33
C ILE A 26 27.91 24.47 17.52
N THR A 27 28.95 24.97 18.16
CA THR A 27 29.96 25.85 17.56
C THR A 27 31.32 25.17 17.42
N GLY A 28 32.18 25.68 16.56
CA GLY A 28 33.54 25.16 16.36
C GLY A 28 34.09 25.46 14.97
N ALA A 29 35.36 25.16 14.76
CA ALA A 29 36.06 25.37 13.49
C ALA A 29 35.48 24.48 12.36
N ASN A 30 35.86 24.72 11.11
CA ASN A 30 35.47 23.85 9.99
C ASN A 30 36.05 22.44 10.18
N ASN A 31 35.36 21.44 9.71
CA ASN A 31 35.70 20.01 9.78
C ASN A 31 35.80 19.41 11.20
N THR A 32 35.30 20.07 12.24
CA THR A 32 35.24 19.52 13.60
C THR A 32 34.10 18.53 13.87
N GLY A 33 33.30 18.21 12.88
CA GLY A 33 32.25 17.21 13.02
C GLY A 33 30.84 17.74 13.32
N LYS A 34 30.63 19.09 13.36
CA LYS A 34 29.29 19.68 13.62
C LYS A 34 28.19 19.12 12.73
N SER A 35 28.43 19.07 11.44
CA SER A 35 27.46 18.48 10.48
C SER A 35 27.35 16.96 10.59
N ALA A 36 28.37 16.29 11.14
CA ALA A 36 28.30 14.85 11.37
C ALA A 36 27.35 14.51 12.50
N VAL A 37 27.25 15.34 13.55
CA VAL A 37 26.26 15.20 14.62
C VAL A 37 24.83 15.24 14.05
N MET A 38 24.51 16.23 13.23
CA MET A 38 23.19 16.35 12.61
C MET A 38 22.87 15.16 11.68
N ARG A 39 23.89 14.69 10.93
CA ARG A 39 23.73 13.51 10.06
C ARG A 39 23.56 12.22 10.87
N ALA A 40 24.20 12.10 12.02
CA ALA A 40 24.08 10.96 12.91
C ALA A 40 22.65 10.86 13.49
N LEU A 41 22.11 11.96 14.02
CA LEU A 41 20.72 12.02 14.47
C LEU A 41 19.74 11.71 13.33
N ARG A 42 19.96 12.32 12.16
CA ARG A 42 19.17 11.98 10.98
C ARG A 42 19.27 10.49 10.63
N GLY A 43 20.47 9.90 10.75
CA GLY A 43 20.70 8.48 10.51
C GLY A 43 19.85 7.58 11.40
N ALA A 44 19.78 7.91 12.67
CA ALA A 44 19.01 7.17 13.66
C ALA A 44 17.50 7.28 13.40
N PHE A 45 16.97 8.48 13.17
CA PHE A 45 15.52 8.67 13.02
C PHE A 45 14.98 8.36 11.61
N GLN A 46 15.81 8.46 10.57
CA GLN A 46 15.40 8.23 9.18
C GLN A 46 15.97 6.93 8.58
N ASN A 47 16.68 6.13 9.36
CA ASN A 47 17.34 4.89 8.91
C ASN A 47 18.18 5.11 7.63
N THR A 48 19.16 6.02 7.72
CA THR A 48 19.98 6.40 6.55
C THR A 48 20.65 5.17 5.92
N ARG A 49 20.54 5.06 4.61
CA ARG A 49 21.06 3.93 3.82
C ARG A 49 22.57 4.05 3.57
N GLY A 50 23.19 2.90 3.33
CA GLY A 50 24.61 2.81 3.01
C GLY A 50 25.47 2.60 4.25
N THR A 51 26.79 2.72 4.08
CA THR A 51 27.81 2.52 5.10
C THR A 51 28.91 3.59 5.05
N ALA A 52 28.82 4.55 4.11
CA ALA A 52 29.81 5.60 3.94
C ALA A 52 29.96 6.55 5.13
N PHE A 53 28.97 6.56 6.02
CA PHE A 53 28.99 7.34 7.25
C PHE A 53 29.68 6.61 8.42
N ILE A 54 30.01 5.35 8.29
CA ILE A 54 30.77 4.63 9.32
C ILE A 54 32.22 5.11 9.27
N ARG A 55 32.77 5.51 10.43
CA ARG A 55 34.12 6.03 10.59
C ARG A 55 35.14 5.07 9.94
N HIS A 56 36.10 5.62 9.22
CA HIS A 56 37.15 4.81 8.61
C HIS A 56 37.92 4.02 9.67
N GLY A 57 38.09 2.73 9.46
CA GLY A 57 38.73 1.81 10.42
C GLY A 57 37.78 1.20 11.45
N ALA A 58 36.53 1.66 11.56
CA ALA A 58 35.53 1.06 12.44
C ALA A 58 34.68 0.01 11.72
N ASP A 59 34.24 -1.03 12.41
CA ASP A 59 33.37 -2.08 11.85
C ASP A 59 31.88 -1.72 11.92
N SER A 60 31.50 -0.80 12.81
CA SER A 60 30.13 -0.35 13.01
C SER A 60 30.10 1.08 13.54
N CYS A 61 28.94 1.70 13.47
CA CYS A 61 28.63 2.93 14.19
C CYS A 61 27.36 2.78 15.01
N SER A 62 27.23 3.61 16.05
CA SER A 62 26.01 3.67 16.84
C SER A 62 25.59 5.10 17.17
N VAL A 63 24.28 5.28 17.36
CA VAL A 63 23.66 6.51 17.85
C VAL A 63 22.67 6.11 18.93
N ALA A 64 22.89 6.59 20.14
CA ALA A 64 21.97 6.41 21.26
C ALA A 64 21.36 7.76 21.64
N VAL A 65 20.07 7.77 21.92
CA VAL A 65 19.31 8.95 22.34
C VAL A 65 18.48 8.56 23.57
N GLU A 66 18.57 9.34 24.62
CA GLU A 66 17.78 9.19 25.84
C GLU A 66 16.97 10.48 26.05
N PHE A 67 15.65 10.33 26.14
CA PHE A 67 14.71 11.42 26.37
C PHE A 67 14.44 11.63 27.85
N ASP A 68 13.96 12.81 28.23
CA ASP A 68 13.66 13.20 29.62
C ASP A 68 12.53 12.38 30.26
N ASP A 69 11.66 11.77 29.47
CA ASP A 69 10.61 10.85 29.91
C ASP A 69 11.11 9.40 30.14
N GLY A 70 12.41 9.17 30.00
CA GLY A 70 13.05 7.88 30.16
C GLY A 70 12.98 6.97 28.94
N GLN A 71 12.40 7.42 27.84
CA GLN A 71 12.44 6.67 26.58
C GLN A 71 13.86 6.66 26.01
N THR A 72 14.25 5.53 25.42
CA THR A 72 15.59 5.36 24.86
C THR A 72 15.51 4.80 23.44
N LEU A 73 16.40 5.29 22.59
CA LEU A 73 16.60 4.80 21.24
C LEU A 73 18.08 4.48 21.05
N LYS A 74 18.43 3.29 20.59
CA LYS A 74 19.76 2.97 20.09
C LYS A 74 19.66 2.45 18.68
N TRP A 75 20.33 3.13 17.75
CA TRP A 75 20.48 2.71 16.37
C TRP A 75 21.92 2.29 16.10
N MET A 76 22.09 1.17 15.42
CA MET A 76 23.41 0.62 15.08
C MET A 76 23.45 0.19 13.65
N LYS A 77 24.60 0.38 12.98
CA LYS A 77 24.83 -0.08 11.62
C LYS A 77 26.24 -0.63 11.45
N GLY A 78 26.33 -1.86 10.97
CA GLY A 78 27.59 -2.50 10.62
C GLY A 78 28.06 -2.14 9.21
N ARG A 79 29.35 -2.29 8.97
CA ARG A 79 30.02 -1.96 7.72
C ARG A 79 29.78 -3.00 6.62
N LYS A 80 29.58 -4.26 6.98
CA LYS A 80 29.38 -5.32 5.99
C LYS A 80 28.01 -5.15 5.34
N ARG A 81 27.90 -5.48 4.05
CA ARG A 81 26.64 -5.40 3.31
C ARG A 81 25.54 -6.31 3.90
N THR A 82 25.93 -7.35 4.59
CA THR A 82 25.04 -8.26 5.31
C THR A 82 24.49 -7.69 6.60
N ASP A 83 25.18 -6.68 7.18
CA ASP A 83 24.80 -6.10 8.46
C ASP A 83 23.57 -5.19 8.26
N LYS A 84 22.45 -5.66 8.78
CA LYS A 84 21.20 -4.88 8.76
C LYS A 84 21.26 -3.79 9.82
N PRO A 85 20.61 -2.63 9.60
CA PRO A 85 20.42 -1.65 10.65
C PRO A 85 19.64 -2.31 11.80
N THR A 86 20.07 -2.02 13.02
CA THR A 86 19.47 -2.57 14.22
C THR A 86 18.98 -1.42 15.08
N TYR A 87 17.75 -1.52 15.54
CA TYR A 87 17.14 -0.61 16.50
C TYR A 87 16.86 -1.30 17.81
N ILE A 88 17.10 -0.61 18.90
CA ILE A 88 16.69 -1.02 20.26
C ILE A 88 15.94 0.18 20.85
N VAL A 89 14.67 0.02 21.14
CA VAL A 89 13.81 1.05 21.74
C VAL A 89 13.46 0.60 23.15
N ASN A 90 13.65 1.48 24.14
CA ASN A 90 13.33 1.25 25.55
C ASN A 90 13.94 -0.04 26.13
N GLY A 91 15.16 -0.39 25.69
CA GLY A 91 15.82 -1.62 26.12
C GLY A 91 15.16 -2.92 25.66
N GLY A 92 14.22 -2.84 24.74
CA GLY A 92 13.50 -3.99 24.19
C GLY A 92 14.32 -4.88 23.26
N THR A 93 13.68 -5.81 22.58
CA THR A 93 14.34 -6.71 21.63
C THR A 93 14.85 -5.96 20.39
N PRO A 94 16.03 -6.34 19.86
CA PRO A 94 16.57 -5.72 18.65
C PRO A 94 15.64 -5.89 17.44
N ILE A 95 15.34 -4.79 16.76
CA ILE A 95 14.49 -4.72 15.59
C ILE A 95 15.36 -4.53 14.35
N HIS A 96 15.12 -5.30 13.28
CA HIS A 96 15.83 -5.22 12.01
C HIS A 96 14.88 -4.83 10.86
N PRO A 97 14.53 -3.55 10.73
CA PRO A 97 13.45 -3.10 9.85
C PRO A 97 13.81 -3.10 8.36
N GLY A 98 15.03 -3.46 8.02
CA GLY A 98 15.52 -3.37 6.64
C GLY A 98 15.72 -1.92 6.20
N GLN A 99 14.83 -1.39 5.37
CA GLN A 99 14.94 -0.03 4.82
C GLN A 99 13.96 0.97 5.44
N SER A 100 12.96 0.51 6.15
CA SER A 100 11.96 1.36 6.81
C SER A 100 12.40 1.81 8.20
N VAL A 101 11.70 2.75 8.77
CA VAL A 101 11.84 3.14 10.17
C VAL A 101 10.78 2.38 10.97
N PRO A 102 11.15 1.70 12.07
CA PRO A 102 10.20 1.00 12.93
C PRO A 102 9.12 1.92 13.48
N GLU A 103 7.92 1.38 13.71
CA GLU A 103 6.80 2.14 14.29
C GLU A 103 7.11 2.62 15.70
N GLU A 104 7.85 1.82 16.47
CA GLU A 104 8.31 2.15 17.82
C GLU A 104 9.21 3.40 17.83
N VAL A 105 10.01 3.61 16.78
CA VAL A 105 10.85 4.82 16.63
C VAL A 105 9.98 6.02 16.27
N ARG A 106 8.98 5.84 15.41
CA ARG A 106 8.02 6.89 15.06
C ARG A 106 7.20 7.34 16.27
N ALA A 107 6.87 6.42 17.15
CA ALA A 107 6.13 6.69 18.38
C ALA A 107 6.90 7.57 19.38
N LEU A 108 8.24 7.69 19.25
CA LEU A 108 9.07 8.61 20.06
C LEU A 108 8.85 10.11 19.73
N GLY A 109 7.90 10.43 18.84
CA GLY A 109 7.54 11.80 18.48
C GLY A 109 8.38 12.40 17.33
N VAL A 110 9.33 11.65 16.76
CA VAL A 110 10.10 12.06 15.57
C VAL A 110 9.58 11.27 14.36
N ALA A 111 8.39 11.65 13.90
CA ALA A 111 7.74 11.03 12.76
C ALA A 111 7.68 11.98 11.56
N PRO A 112 7.73 11.48 10.32
CA PRO A 112 7.47 12.30 9.15
C PRO A 112 6.00 12.70 9.07
N ILE A 113 5.75 13.82 8.41
CA ILE A 113 4.43 14.21 7.92
C ILE A 113 4.27 13.62 6.52
N ASN A 114 3.19 12.90 6.29
CA ASN A 114 2.92 12.28 5.00
C ASN A 114 2.12 13.23 4.10
N ALA A 115 2.71 13.59 2.95
CA ALA A 115 2.06 14.40 1.94
C ALA A 115 2.03 13.64 0.61
N GLY A 116 1.00 12.86 0.40
CA GLY A 116 0.87 11.95 -0.73
C GLY A 116 1.98 10.89 -0.73
N ASN A 117 2.84 10.92 -1.74
CA ASN A 117 3.97 9.99 -1.88
C ASN A 117 5.28 10.54 -1.26
N ARG A 118 5.23 11.62 -0.48
CA ARG A 118 6.39 12.26 0.13
C ARG A 118 6.32 12.21 1.63
N GLU A 119 7.46 11.91 2.26
CA GLU A 119 7.66 12.07 3.70
C GLU A 119 8.40 13.38 3.95
N LEU A 120 7.79 14.28 4.71
CA LEU A 120 8.36 15.56 5.12
C LEU A 120 8.79 15.46 6.58
N TRP A 121 10.02 15.85 6.85
CA TRP A 121 10.63 15.76 8.19
C TRP A 121 10.82 17.15 8.78
N PRO A 122 9.85 17.69 9.52
CA PRO A 122 9.94 19.03 10.10
C PRO A 122 11.04 19.15 11.15
N GLN A 123 11.40 18.04 11.79
CA GLN A 123 12.40 17.99 12.87
C GLN A 123 13.84 18.07 12.36
N VAL A 124 14.09 17.86 11.07
CA VAL A 124 15.45 17.84 10.51
C VAL A 124 15.53 18.69 9.25
N ALA A 125 16.15 19.84 9.35
CA ALA A 125 16.41 20.72 8.23
C ALA A 125 17.87 20.63 7.76
N PRO A 126 18.17 20.26 6.50
CA PRO A 126 19.50 20.35 5.93
C PRO A 126 19.95 21.82 5.80
N GLN A 127 21.26 22.06 5.82
CA GLN A 127 21.86 23.41 5.80
C GLN A 127 21.39 24.30 4.64
N PHE A 128 21.10 23.71 3.48
CA PHE A 128 20.68 24.42 2.27
C PHE A 128 19.21 24.18 1.92
N ASN A 129 18.41 23.71 2.88
CA ASN A 129 17.00 23.49 2.64
C ASN A 129 16.25 24.84 2.70
N GLN A 130 15.23 24.94 1.88
CA GLN A 130 14.31 26.06 1.93
C GLN A 130 13.43 25.96 3.18
N ILE A 131 12.67 27.01 3.46
CA ILE A 131 11.78 27.03 4.62
C ILE A 131 10.74 25.90 4.47
N PHE A 132 10.56 25.13 5.54
CA PHE A 132 9.64 24.02 5.59
C PHE A 132 8.26 24.38 5.02
N LEU A 133 7.76 23.61 4.08
CA LEU A 133 6.52 23.75 3.31
C LEU A 133 6.46 24.92 2.31
N LEU A 134 7.16 26.02 2.48
CA LEU A 134 7.00 27.20 1.61
C LEU A 134 7.49 26.99 0.17
N ASP A 135 8.36 26.03 -0.07
CA ASP A 135 8.86 25.66 -1.39
C ASP A 135 8.04 24.55 -2.05
N GLN A 136 7.04 24.02 -1.35
CA GLN A 136 6.25 22.88 -1.82
C GLN A 136 5.03 23.34 -2.63
N PRO A 137 4.61 22.56 -3.65
CA PRO A 137 3.34 22.80 -4.34
C PRO A 137 2.16 22.85 -3.36
N GLY A 138 1.17 23.68 -3.63
CA GLY A 138 0.00 23.86 -2.77
C GLY A 138 -0.74 22.56 -2.43
N SER A 139 -0.74 21.58 -3.35
CA SER A 139 -1.31 20.24 -3.08
C SER A 139 -0.55 19.49 -1.98
N VAL A 140 0.79 19.57 -1.99
CA VAL A 140 1.64 18.93 -0.96
C VAL A 140 1.46 19.63 0.39
N MET A 141 1.34 20.96 0.39
CA MET A 141 1.03 21.73 1.60
C MET A 141 -0.32 21.33 2.20
N ALA A 142 -1.36 21.24 1.38
CA ALA A 142 -2.69 20.84 1.82
C ALA A 142 -2.70 19.41 2.38
N GLU A 143 -2.01 18.48 1.75
CA GLU A 143 -1.86 17.10 2.22
C GLU A 143 -1.09 17.02 3.52
N ALA A 144 -0.01 17.80 3.68
CA ALA A 144 0.76 17.86 4.91
C ALA A 144 -0.07 18.41 6.08
N ILE A 145 -0.84 19.47 5.86
CA ILE A 145 -1.75 20.03 6.87
C ILE A 145 -2.83 18.99 7.24
N ALA A 146 -3.39 18.30 6.26
CA ALA A 146 -4.40 17.27 6.48
C ALA A 146 -3.85 16.09 7.30
N ASP A 147 -2.58 15.71 7.12
CA ASP A 147 -1.93 14.65 7.89
C ASP A 147 -1.72 15.10 9.35
N VAL A 148 -1.25 16.32 9.58
CA VAL A 148 -1.06 16.89 10.92
C VAL A 148 -2.39 16.96 11.69
N GLU A 149 -3.45 17.43 11.04
CA GLU A 149 -4.81 17.52 11.60
C GLU A 149 -5.52 16.15 11.69
N ARG A 150 -4.86 15.07 11.29
CA ARG A 150 -5.41 13.71 11.25
C ARG A 150 -6.68 13.57 10.41
N VAL A 151 -6.87 14.42 9.42
CA VAL A 151 -7.98 14.34 8.46
C VAL A 151 -7.58 13.65 7.14
N GLY A 152 -6.36 13.19 7.03
CA GLY A 152 -5.82 12.49 5.86
C GLY A 152 -6.69 11.29 5.46
N TYR A 153 -7.20 10.53 6.43
CA TYR A 153 -8.10 9.40 6.20
C TYR A 153 -9.40 9.78 5.47
N LEU A 154 -9.90 11.01 5.66
CA LEU A 154 -11.08 11.51 4.93
C LEU A 154 -10.76 11.74 3.46
N ASN A 155 -9.58 12.30 3.16
CA ASN A 155 -9.13 12.48 1.78
C ASN A 155 -8.91 11.13 1.08
N ASP A 156 -8.35 10.15 1.77
CA ASP A 156 -8.18 8.81 1.23
C ASP A 156 -9.52 8.12 0.99
N ALA A 157 -10.46 8.25 1.91
CA ALA A 157 -11.83 7.75 1.73
C ALA A 157 -12.54 8.40 0.54
N LEU A 158 -12.39 9.71 0.34
CA LEU A 158 -12.94 10.43 -0.82
C LEU A 158 -12.30 9.98 -2.13
N ARG A 159 -10.98 9.79 -2.17
CA ARG A 159 -10.26 9.26 -3.34
C ARG A 159 -10.72 7.85 -3.67
N GLN A 160 -10.83 6.97 -2.67
CA GLN A 160 -11.31 5.60 -2.83
C GLN A 160 -12.75 5.59 -3.35
N SER A 161 -13.66 6.34 -2.74
CA SER A 161 -15.05 6.46 -3.17
C SER A 161 -15.17 6.97 -4.62
N SER A 162 -14.35 7.95 -5.02
CA SER A 162 -14.30 8.44 -6.40
C SER A 162 -13.80 7.39 -7.38
N SER A 163 -12.81 6.61 -7.00
CA SER A 163 -12.30 5.47 -7.79
C SER A 163 -13.36 4.40 -7.97
N ASP A 164 -14.03 4.02 -6.88
CA ASP A 164 -15.07 2.99 -6.89
C ASP A 164 -16.28 3.42 -7.70
N ARG A 165 -16.66 4.69 -7.62
CA ARG A 165 -17.71 5.28 -8.48
C ARG A 165 -17.34 5.18 -9.97
N ARG A 166 -16.08 5.46 -10.35
CA ARG A 166 -15.62 5.33 -11.73
C ARG A 166 -15.69 3.88 -12.21
N LYS A 167 -15.23 2.93 -11.38
CA LYS A 167 -15.29 1.49 -11.68
C LYS A 167 -16.73 1.02 -11.86
N ALA A 168 -17.63 1.43 -10.96
CA ALA A 168 -19.04 1.09 -11.03
C ALA A 168 -19.70 1.67 -12.30
N ASN A 169 -19.41 2.91 -12.66
CA ASN A 169 -19.93 3.52 -13.90
C ASN A 169 -19.42 2.78 -15.15
N ASN A 170 -18.14 2.42 -15.21
CA ASN A 170 -17.61 1.65 -16.32
C ASN A 170 -18.27 0.27 -16.42
N LEU A 171 -18.48 -0.39 -15.30
CA LEU A 171 -19.20 -1.68 -15.26
C LEU A 171 -20.64 -1.52 -15.75
N LEU A 172 -21.34 -0.46 -15.34
CA LEU A 172 -22.70 -0.17 -15.81
C LEU A 172 -22.76 0.02 -17.33
N VAL A 173 -21.79 0.71 -17.93
CA VAL A 173 -21.73 0.89 -19.40
C VAL A 173 -21.58 -0.47 -20.09
N VAL A 174 -20.65 -1.32 -19.61
CA VAL A 174 -20.44 -2.66 -20.17
C VAL A 174 -21.71 -3.51 -20.03
N ARG A 175 -22.32 -3.53 -18.85
CA ARG A 175 -23.54 -4.31 -18.60
C ARG A 175 -24.73 -3.88 -19.42
N ARG A 176 -24.88 -2.57 -19.65
CA ARG A 176 -25.93 -2.05 -20.56
C ARG A 176 -25.69 -2.48 -22.02
N SER A 177 -24.44 -2.46 -22.47
CA SER A 177 -24.09 -2.97 -23.79
C SER A 177 -24.39 -4.47 -23.93
N ASP A 178 -24.03 -5.27 -22.91
CA ASP A 178 -24.35 -6.70 -22.87
C ASP A 178 -25.87 -6.94 -22.88
N GLU A 179 -26.63 -6.17 -22.13
CA GLU A 179 -28.10 -6.26 -22.08
C GLU A 179 -28.71 -5.99 -23.46
N ILE A 180 -28.28 -4.94 -24.16
CA ILE A 180 -28.76 -4.63 -25.50
C ILE A 180 -28.43 -5.76 -26.47
N ARG A 181 -27.21 -6.29 -26.43
CA ARG A 181 -26.78 -7.39 -27.26
C ARG A 181 -27.61 -8.65 -26.99
N LEU A 182 -27.79 -9.02 -25.75
CA LEU A 182 -28.57 -10.21 -25.36
C LEU A 182 -30.05 -10.06 -25.71
N LYS A 183 -30.63 -8.87 -25.58
CA LYS A 183 -32.00 -8.60 -26.06
C LYS A 183 -32.13 -8.81 -27.55
N GLY A 184 -31.17 -8.29 -28.33
CA GLY A 184 -31.16 -8.51 -29.77
C GLY A 184 -30.98 -9.98 -30.19
N GLU A 185 -30.17 -10.74 -29.43
CA GLU A 185 -30.05 -12.19 -29.65
C GLU A 185 -31.35 -12.91 -29.28
N LEU A 186 -32.06 -12.46 -28.27
CA LEU A 186 -33.34 -13.07 -27.83
C LEU A 186 -34.46 -12.85 -28.84
N GLU A 187 -34.50 -11.66 -29.52
CA GLU A 187 -35.47 -11.38 -30.57
C GLU A 187 -35.43 -12.40 -31.73
N GLN A 188 -34.29 -13.03 -31.99
CA GLN A 188 -34.15 -14.08 -32.97
C GLN A 188 -34.95 -15.35 -32.65
N PHE A 189 -35.30 -15.51 -31.39
CA PHE A 189 -36.05 -16.65 -30.89
C PHE A 189 -37.54 -16.34 -30.64
N GLU A 190 -37.98 -15.10 -30.99
CA GLU A 190 -39.42 -14.78 -31.00
C GLU A 190 -40.17 -15.69 -32.00
N GLY A 191 -41.21 -16.32 -31.52
CA GLY A 191 -41.99 -17.30 -32.29
C GLY A 191 -41.48 -18.75 -32.24
N LEU A 192 -40.36 -19.02 -31.57
CA LEU A 192 -39.84 -20.40 -31.41
C LEU A 192 -40.85 -21.29 -30.69
N ASP A 193 -41.57 -20.75 -29.72
CA ASP A 193 -42.59 -21.49 -28.94
C ASP A 193 -43.75 -21.95 -29.86
N GLU A 194 -44.16 -21.14 -30.82
CA GLU A 194 -45.19 -21.53 -31.81
C GLU A 194 -44.68 -22.63 -32.74
N VAL A 195 -43.41 -22.52 -33.18
CA VAL A 195 -42.80 -23.57 -34.02
C VAL A 195 -42.66 -24.90 -33.25
N VAL A 196 -42.23 -24.82 -32.00
CA VAL A 196 -42.15 -26.05 -31.16
C VAL A 196 -43.50 -26.68 -30.97
N LEU A 197 -44.55 -25.90 -30.74
CA LEU A 197 -45.92 -26.41 -30.60
C LEU A 197 -46.41 -27.07 -31.89
N VAL A 198 -46.13 -26.50 -33.04
CA VAL A 198 -46.46 -27.08 -34.34
C VAL A 198 -45.70 -28.38 -34.59
N VAL A 199 -44.40 -28.41 -34.32
CA VAL A 199 -43.56 -29.61 -34.48
C VAL A 199 -44.06 -30.72 -33.58
N THR A 200 -44.33 -30.42 -32.30
CA THR A 200 -44.89 -31.42 -31.36
C THR A 200 -46.22 -31.97 -31.84
N GLY A 201 -47.12 -31.12 -32.36
CA GLY A 201 -48.40 -31.59 -32.95
C GLY A 201 -48.21 -32.46 -34.18
N ILE A 202 -47.22 -32.17 -35.02
CA ILE A 202 -46.90 -33.05 -36.17
C ILE A 202 -46.34 -34.39 -35.72
N GLU A 203 -45.47 -34.43 -34.71
CA GLU A 203 -44.92 -35.66 -34.16
C GLU A 203 -46.01 -36.56 -33.55
N GLU A 204 -46.96 -35.96 -32.83
CA GLU A 204 -48.12 -36.69 -32.28
C GLU A 204 -49.00 -37.25 -33.40
N ALA A 205 -49.26 -36.46 -34.45
CA ALA A 205 -50.03 -36.92 -35.61
C ALA A 205 -49.36 -38.08 -36.36
N ILE A 206 -48.03 -38.01 -36.53
CA ILE A 206 -47.25 -39.11 -37.14
C ILE A 206 -47.31 -40.35 -36.28
N ALA A 207 -47.17 -40.22 -34.99
CA ALA A 207 -47.27 -41.38 -34.04
C ALA A 207 -48.66 -42.02 -34.07
N LEU A 208 -49.71 -41.19 -34.18
CA LEU A 208 -51.09 -41.70 -34.30
C LEU A 208 -51.31 -42.40 -35.66
N ALA A 209 -50.82 -41.85 -36.74
CA ALA A 209 -50.92 -42.48 -38.07
C ALA A 209 -50.20 -43.83 -38.08
N ALA A 210 -49.02 -43.95 -37.53
CA ALA A 210 -48.30 -45.23 -37.42
C ALA A 210 -49.06 -46.26 -36.62
N ARG A 211 -49.70 -45.85 -35.53
CA ARG A 211 -50.56 -46.76 -34.70
C ARG A 211 -51.77 -47.26 -35.48
N ILE A 212 -52.43 -46.35 -36.23
CA ILE A 212 -53.58 -46.75 -37.08
C ILE A 212 -53.13 -47.69 -38.19
N GLN A 213 -52.02 -47.45 -38.85
CA GLN A 213 -51.47 -48.31 -39.86
C GLN A 213 -51.17 -49.74 -39.35
N SER A 214 -50.47 -49.80 -38.17
CA SER A 214 -50.24 -51.11 -37.50
C SER A 214 -51.52 -51.83 -37.16
N ALA A 215 -52.54 -51.11 -36.69
CA ALA A 215 -53.85 -51.74 -36.41
C ALA A 215 -54.55 -52.23 -37.68
N LEU A 216 -54.49 -51.51 -38.78
CA LEU A 216 -55.02 -51.89 -40.11
C LEU A 216 -54.30 -53.16 -40.64
N GLU A 217 -53.03 -53.25 -40.55
CA GLU A 217 -52.23 -54.42 -40.91
C GLU A 217 -52.63 -55.65 -40.07
N SER A 218 -52.80 -55.44 -38.76
CA SER A 218 -53.26 -56.51 -37.86
C SER A 218 -54.68 -57.05 -38.24
N LEU A 219 -55.56 -56.10 -38.60
CA LEU A 219 -56.92 -56.45 -39.06
C LEU A 219 -56.90 -57.15 -40.41
N SER A 220 -56.03 -56.76 -41.32
CA SER A 220 -55.87 -57.40 -42.63
C SER A 220 -55.43 -58.87 -42.47
N VAL A 221 -54.44 -59.12 -41.58
CA VAL A 221 -53.97 -60.47 -41.27
C VAL A 221 -55.10 -61.36 -40.65
N LEU A 222 -55.93 -60.76 -39.79
CA LEU A 222 -57.09 -61.48 -39.23
C LEU A 222 -58.16 -61.77 -40.24
N ARG A 223 -58.40 -60.88 -41.20
CA ARG A 223 -59.34 -61.11 -42.33
C ARG A 223 -58.89 -62.27 -43.21
N ASP A 224 -57.58 -62.29 -43.56
CA ASP A 224 -57.02 -63.32 -44.46
C ASP A 224 -56.89 -64.71 -43.76
N ARG A 225 -57.03 -64.81 -42.42
CA ARG A 225 -57.14 -66.07 -41.65
C ARG A 225 -58.57 -66.62 -41.56
N ARG A 226 -59.59 -65.87 -42.03
CA ARG A 226 -60.99 -66.29 -41.95
C ARG A 226 -61.53 -66.74 -43.31
N VAL A 227 -60.73 -66.81 -44.31
CA VAL A 227 -61.01 -67.47 -45.61
C VAL A 227 -60.24 -68.79 -45.63
#